data_d7f6c9a82431cacf3cc574ddbebd73b0
#
_entry.id   d7f6c9a82431cacf3cc574ddbebd73b0
#
_cell.length_a   1.000
_cell.length_b   1.000
_cell.length_c   1.000
_cell.angle_alpha   90.00
_cell.angle_beta   90.00
_cell.angle_gamma   90.00
#
_symmetry.space_group_name_H-M   'P 1'
#
loop_
_entity.id
_entity.type
_entity.pdbx_description
1 polymer ?
#
loop_
_entity_poly.entity_id
_entity_poly.type
_entity_poly.pdbx_seq_one_letter_code
_entity_poly.pdbx_strand_id
1 'polypeptide(L)'
;MKYAEMFRFGAEALERAGVGEAELDARLLLETVCHTSRNDLLVHGDREIMEEQEQQYREWIALRASRIPLQHITGVQEFMGLEFSVNENVLIPRQDTEILVEEVLRELTDGSRILDLCTGSGCILLSLLHYSNDCVGVGSDISQEALAVARKNADRLGIRADFLCGDLFERVEGRYDFIVSNPPY
;
A
#
# COMPACT_ATOMS: atom_id res chain seq x y z
N MET A 1 -29.05 0.00 -7.44
CA MET A 1 -29.18 -0.53 -6.05
C MET A 1 -28.81 0.53 -5.01
N LYS A 2 -29.29 0.38 -3.77
CA LYS A 2 -28.95 1.29 -2.66
C LYS A 2 -27.67 0.88 -1.96
N TYR A 3 -26.98 1.82 -1.30
CA TYR A 3 -25.74 1.55 -0.55
C TYR A 3 -25.90 0.39 0.45
N ALA A 4 -26.97 0.42 1.26
CA ALA A 4 -27.21 -0.62 2.26
C ALA A 4 -27.43 -2.01 1.64
N GLU A 5 -28.05 -2.08 0.47
CA GLU A 5 -28.28 -3.33 -0.27
C GLU A 5 -26.97 -3.87 -0.85
N MET A 6 -26.14 -2.97 -1.41
CA MET A 6 -24.83 -3.34 -1.96
C MET A 6 -23.86 -3.79 -0.87
N PHE A 7 -23.83 -3.09 0.25
CA PHE A 7 -23.01 -3.51 1.40
C PHE A 7 -23.41 -4.92 1.87
N ARG A 8 -24.69 -5.18 2.05
CA ARG A 8 -25.20 -6.50 2.46
C ARG A 8 -24.82 -7.58 1.44
N PHE A 9 -25.03 -7.30 0.17
CA PHE A 9 -24.61 -8.21 -0.91
C PHE A 9 -23.13 -8.59 -0.82
N GLY A 10 -22.26 -7.60 -0.66
CA GLY A 10 -20.81 -7.82 -0.55
C GLY A 10 -20.42 -8.60 0.70
N ALA A 11 -20.95 -8.19 1.86
CA ALA A 11 -20.66 -8.86 3.13
C ALA A 11 -21.07 -10.35 3.10
N GLU A 12 -22.30 -10.66 2.65
CA GLU A 12 -22.78 -12.03 2.53
C GLU A 12 -21.97 -12.86 1.51
N ALA A 13 -21.54 -12.26 0.41
CA ALA A 13 -20.72 -12.94 -0.59
C ALA A 13 -19.34 -13.30 -0.05
N LEU A 14 -18.68 -12.39 0.67
CA LEU A 14 -17.38 -12.61 1.27
C LEU A 14 -17.45 -13.59 2.46
N GLU A 15 -18.52 -13.52 3.28
CA GLU A 15 -18.75 -14.46 4.36
C GLU A 15 -18.91 -15.89 3.83
N ARG A 16 -19.74 -16.10 2.79
CA ARG A 16 -19.88 -17.40 2.12
C ARG A 16 -18.58 -17.92 1.53
N ALA A 17 -17.70 -17.04 1.07
CA ALA A 17 -16.35 -17.38 0.61
C ALA A 17 -15.37 -17.63 1.77
N GLY A 18 -15.78 -17.46 3.02
CA GLY A 18 -14.96 -17.67 4.23
C GLY A 18 -13.86 -16.62 4.39
N VAL A 19 -14.08 -15.37 3.96
CA VAL A 19 -13.19 -14.23 4.22
C VAL A 19 -13.35 -13.83 5.70
N GLY A 20 -12.23 -13.76 6.44
CA GLY A 20 -12.27 -13.56 7.90
C GLY A 20 -12.89 -12.24 8.35
N GLU A 21 -12.67 -11.16 7.60
CA GLU A 21 -13.21 -9.81 7.89
C GLU A 21 -14.19 -9.35 6.79
N ALA A 22 -15.14 -10.21 6.46
CA ALA A 22 -16.06 -10.03 5.34
C ALA A 22 -16.79 -8.68 5.32
N GLU A 23 -17.35 -8.26 6.47
CA GLU A 23 -18.05 -6.97 6.58
C GLU A 23 -17.09 -5.78 6.42
N LEU A 24 -15.91 -5.85 7.01
CA LEU A 24 -14.89 -4.80 6.89
C LEU A 24 -14.44 -4.64 5.44
N ASP A 25 -14.08 -5.75 4.79
CA ASP A 25 -13.63 -5.75 3.41
C ASP A 25 -14.72 -5.27 2.45
N ALA A 26 -15.95 -5.75 2.62
CA ALA A 26 -17.10 -5.30 1.82
C ALA A 26 -17.33 -3.78 1.94
N ARG A 27 -17.20 -3.24 3.15
CA ARG A 27 -17.36 -1.80 3.40
C ARG A 27 -16.23 -0.99 2.76
N LEU A 28 -14.98 -1.38 2.96
CA LEU A 28 -13.83 -0.67 2.40
C LEU A 28 -13.83 -0.67 0.87
N LEU A 29 -14.22 -1.78 0.24
CA LEU A 29 -14.39 -1.85 -1.21
C LEU A 29 -15.52 -0.90 -1.68
N LEU A 30 -16.64 -0.85 -0.97
CA LEU A 30 -17.74 0.04 -1.32
C LEU A 30 -17.37 1.52 -1.14
N GLU A 31 -16.71 1.86 -0.03
CA GLU A 31 -16.20 3.21 0.22
C GLU A 31 -15.27 3.68 -0.92
N THR A 32 -14.39 2.80 -1.36
CA THR A 32 -13.43 3.10 -2.44
C THR A 32 -14.13 3.29 -3.79
N VAL A 33 -15.02 2.38 -4.17
CA VAL A 33 -15.74 2.47 -5.46
C VAL A 33 -16.66 3.68 -5.51
N CYS A 34 -17.33 3.99 -4.41
CA CYS A 34 -18.29 5.10 -4.36
C CYS A 34 -17.65 6.44 -3.95
N HIS A 35 -16.34 6.47 -3.69
CA HIS A 35 -15.61 7.66 -3.19
C HIS A 35 -16.31 8.29 -1.99
N THR A 36 -16.65 7.48 -1.01
CA THR A 36 -17.44 7.84 0.16
C THR A 36 -16.74 7.42 1.45
N SER A 37 -17.38 7.64 2.59
CA SER A 37 -16.87 7.26 3.90
C SER A 37 -17.86 6.36 4.66
N ARG A 38 -17.37 5.71 5.72
CA ARG A 38 -18.20 4.94 6.63
C ARG A 38 -19.40 5.74 7.15
N ASN A 39 -19.18 6.99 7.52
CA ASN A 39 -20.24 7.85 8.06
C ASN A 39 -21.29 8.17 7.00
N ASP A 40 -20.88 8.43 5.77
CA ASP A 40 -21.79 8.70 4.66
C ASP A 40 -22.63 7.46 4.34
N LEU A 41 -22.04 6.26 4.33
CA LEU A 41 -22.77 5.01 4.12
C LEU A 41 -23.81 4.74 5.23
N LEU A 42 -23.48 5.07 6.49
CA LEU A 42 -24.40 4.90 7.63
C LEU A 42 -25.56 5.88 7.59
N VAL A 43 -25.29 7.14 7.23
CA VAL A 43 -26.31 8.21 7.21
C VAL A 43 -27.18 8.13 5.95
N HIS A 44 -26.59 7.75 4.83
CA HIS A 44 -27.23 7.75 3.51
C HIS A 44 -27.34 6.35 2.89
N GLY A 45 -27.64 5.34 3.71
CA GLY A 45 -27.78 3.95 3.25
C GLY A 45 -28.88 3.74 2.20
N ASP A 46 -29.81 4.69 2.06
CA ASP A 46 -30.88 4.71 1.06
C ASP A 46 -30.46 5.35 -0.28
N ARG A 47 -29.26 5.96 -0.36
CA ARG A 47 -28.74 6.56 -1.58
C ARG A 47 -28.54 5.50 -2.67
N GLU A 48 -28.93 5.84 -3.88
CA GLU A 48 -28.70 4.99 -5.04
C GLU A 48 -27.26 5.06 -5.54
N ILE A 49 -26.73 3.92 -5.95
CA ILE A 49 -25.40 3.75 -6.54
C ILE A 49 -25.53 3.82 -8.06
N MET A 50 -24.56 4.46 -8.72
CA MET A 50 -24.51 4.47 -10.18
C MET A 50 -24.24 3.06 -10.70
N GLU A 51 -24.76 2.74 -11.89
CA GLU A 51 -24.65 1.41 -12.48
C GLU A 51 -23.19 0.97 -12.68
N GLU A 52 -22.32 1.89 -13.09
CA GLU A 52 -20.89 1.64 -13.25
C GLU A 52 -20.21 1.28 -11.91
N GLN A 53 -20.57 1.99 -10.84
CA GLN A 53 -20.06 1.70 -9.49
C GLN A 53 -20.59 0.36 -8.96
N GLU A 54 -21.85 0.04 -9.23
CA GLU A 54 -22.45 -1.25 -8.87
C GLU A 54 -21.69 -2.40 -9.56
N GLN A 55 -21.44 -2.27 -10.86
CA GLN A 55 -20.69 -3.27 -11.63
C GLN A 55 -19.27 -3.43 -11.09
N GLN A 56 -18.54 -2.33 -10.90
CA GLN A 56 -17.18 -2.32 -10.36
C GLN A 56 -17.11 -2.99 -8.98
N TYR A 57 -18.05 -2.66 -8.10
CA TYR A 57 -18.10 -3.25 -6.77
C TYR A 57 -18.32 -4.77 -6.82
N ARG A 58 -19.23 -5.25 -7.68
CA ARG A 58 -19.49 -6.69 -7.86
C ARG A 58 -18.25 -7.43 -8.34
N GLU A 59 -17.50 -6.84 -9.28
CA GLU A 59 -16.23 -7.39 -9.78
C GLU A 59 -15.19 -7.47 -8.64
N TRP A 60 -15.05 -6.42 -7.84
CA TRP A 60 -14.13 -6.37 -6.73
C TRP A 60 -14.48 -7.35 -5.61
N ILE A 61 -15.75 -7.53 -5.30
CA ILE A 61 -16.21 -8.56 -4.36
C ILE A 61 -15.86 -9.97 -4.89
N ALA A 62 -16.03 -10.23 -6.18
CA ALA A 62 -15.66 -11.51 -6.78
C ALA A 62 -14.15 -11.76 -6.68
N LEU A 63 -13.32 -10.75 -6.96
CA LEU A 63 -11.86 -10.83 -6.79
C LEU A 63 -11.49 -11.12 -5.33
N ARG A 64 -12.10 -10.40 -4.38
CA ARG A 64 -11.83 -10.63 -2.95
C ARG A 64 -12.29 -12.01 -2.48
N ALA A 65 -13.43 -12.49 -2.95
CA ALA A 65 -13.92 -13.84 -2.70
C ALA A 65 -12.98 -14.93 -3.24
N SER A 66 -12.26 -14.66 -4.34
CA SER A 66 -11.19 -15.53 -4.87
C SER A 66 -9.86 -15.43 -4.13
N ARG A 67 -9.82 -14.75 -2.96
CA ARG A 67 -8.66 -14.58 -2.07
C ARG A 67 -7.61 -13.58 -2.54
N ILE A 68 -7.89 -12.76 -3.52
CA ILE A 68 -7.01 -11.63 -3.85
C ILE A 68 -7.03 -10.65 -2.67
N PRO A 69 -5.88 -10.20 -2.17
CA PRO A 69 -5.80 -9.23 -1.06
C PRO A 69 -6.57 -7.94 -1.38
N LEU A 70 -7.25 -7.39 -0.38
CA LEU A 70 -8.00 -6.13 -0.50
C LEU A 70 -7.15 -5.03 -1.14
N GLN A 71 -5.92 -4.86 -0.67
CA GLN A 71 -4.99 -3.83 -1.11
C GLN A 71 -4.55 -3.99 -2.57
N HIS A 72 -4.48 -5.22 -3.07
CA HIS A 72 -4.23 -5.45 -4.50
C HIS A 72 -5.43 -5.11 -5.38
N ILE A 73 -6.65 -5.22 -4.83
CA ILE A 73 -7.89 -4.82 -5.53
C ILE A 73 -8.02 -3.30 -5.54
N THR A 74 -7.83 -2.64 -4.39
CA THR A 74 -7.90 -1.18 -4.29
C THR A 74 -6.66 -0.48 -4.85
N GLY A 75 -5.54 -1.19 -4.96
CA GLY A 75 -4.27 -0.69 -5.45
C GLY A 75 -3.49 0.18 -4.48
N VAL A 76 -3.92 0.29 -3.23
CA VAL A 76 -3.32 1.17 -2.23
C VAL A 76 -3.22 0.52 -0.85
N GLN A 77 -2.19 0.93 -0.09
CA GLN A 77 -1.98 0.58 1.32
C GLN A 77 -1.45 1.81 2.06
N GLU A 78 -2.02 2.09 3.22
CA GLU A 78 -1.46 3.08 4.14
C GLU A 78 -0.28 2.47 4.92
N PHE A 79 0.80 3.23 5.05
CA PHE A 79 1.98 2.88 5.84
C PHE A 79 2.64 4.16 6.35
N MET A 80 2.93 4.24 7.64
CA MET A 80 3.47 5.46 8.29
C MET A 80 2.62 6.72 8.01
N GLY A 81 1.30 6.61 7.91
CA GLY A 81 0.42 7.72 7.56
C GLY A 81 0.50 8.21 6.12
N LEU A 82 1.25 7.52 5.26
CA LEU A 82 1.37 7.80 3.82
C LEU A 82 0.65 6.73 3.01
N GLU A 83 0.05 7.13 1.88
CA GLU A 83 -0.61 6.19 1.00
C GLU A 83 0.35 5.71 -0.10
N PHE A 84 0.58 4.41 -0.17
CA PHE A 84 1.43 3.74 -1.16
C PHE A 84 0.60 2.99 -2.18
N SER A 85 0.93 3.15 -3.46
CA SER A 85 0.44 2.25 -4.51
C SER A 85 1.06 0.87 -4.32
N VAL A 86 0.24 -0.17 -4.45
CA VAL A 86 0.67 -1.57 -4.37
C VAL A 86 0.00 -2.40 -5.47
N ASN A 87 0.63 -3.50 -5.87
CA ASN A 87 0.09 -4.48 -6.79
C ASN A 87 0.71 -5.86 -6.50
N GLU A 88 0.46 -6.84 -7.35
CA GLU A 88 0.95 -8.21 -7.21
C GLU A 88 2.48 -8.35 -7.24
N ASN A 89 3.22 -7.32 -7.68
CA ASN A 89 4.67 -7.35 -7.80
C ASN A 89 5.40 -6.90 -6.53
N VAL A 90 4.69 -6.42 -5.52
CA VAL A 90 5.27 -5.95 -4.26
C VAL A 90 4.58 -6.56 -3.04
N LEU A 91 5.35 -6.74 -1.99
CA LEU A 91 4.79 -7.06 -0.68
C LEU A 91 3.93 -5.88 -0.21
N ILE A 92 2.71 -6.17 0.25
CA ILE A 92 1.85 -5.16 0.89
C ILE A 92 2.54 -4.70 2.18
N PRO A 93 2.81 -3.40 2.35
CA PRO A 93 3.41 -2.87 3.57
C PRO A 93 2.63 -3.32 4.81
N ARG A 94 3.35 -3.80 5.83
CA ARG A 94 2.77 -4.29 7.08
C ARG A 94 3.02 -3.31 8.21
N GLN A 95 2.08 -3.18 9.13
CA GLN A 95 2.22 -2.33 10.31
C GLN A 95 3.43 -2.71 11.18
N ASP A 96 3.76 -3.98 11.31
CA ASP A 96 4.94 -4.43 12.05
C ASP A 96 6.25 -3.83 11.50
N THR A 97 6.29 -3.52 10.21
CA THR A 97 7.44 -2.90 9.55
C THR A 97 7.56 -1.40 9.89
N GLU A 98 6.49 -0.76 10.36
CA GLU A 98 6.53 0.65 10.83
C GLU A 98 7.49 0.82 12.01
N ILE A 99 7.61 -0.21 12.87
CA ILE A 99 8.57 -0.21 13.99
C ILE A 99 10.00 -0.04 13.49
N LEU A 100 10.36 -0.68 12.37
CA LEU A 100 11.69 -0.51 11.77
C LEU A 100 11.93 0.96 11.37
N VAL A 101 10.94 1.58 10.72
CA VAL A 101 11.04 2.98 10.31
C VAL A 101 11.16 3.90 11.53
N GLU A 102 10.35 3.68 12.55
CA GLU A 102 10.40 4.46 13.80
C GLU A 102 11.75 4.36 14.51
N GLU A 103 12.34 3.16 14.60
CA GLU A 103 13.66 2.97 15.21
C GLU A 103 14.76 3.68 14.44
N VAL A 104 14.73 3.59 13.10
CA VAL A 104 15.72 4.30 12.27
C VAL A 104 15.55 5.82 12.42
N LEU A 105 14.31 6.34 12.43
CA LEU A 105 14.06 7.78 12.58
C LEU A 105 14.59 8.35 13.91
N ARG A 106 14.64 7.55 14.99
CA ARG A 106 15.20 7.96 16.29
C ARG A 106 16.71 8.20 16.24
N GLU A 107 17.42 7.46 15.39
CA GLU A 107 18.87 7.53 15.25
C GLU A 107 19.31 8.39 14.05
N LEU A 108 18.38 8.70 13.15
CA LEU A 108 18.67 9.40 11.90
C LEU A 108 19.06 10.86 12.16
N THR A 109 20.11 11.29 11.50
CA THR A 109 20.55 12.70 11.53
C THR A 109 20.34 13.35 10.17
N ASP A 110 20.23 14.69 10.17
CA ASP A 110 20.06 15.46 8.93
C ASP A 110 21.21 15.18 7.94
N GLY A 111 20.86 15.01 6.69
CA GLY A 111 21.83 14.74 5.62
C GLY A 111 22.35 13.30 5.55
N SER A 112 21.81 12.38 6.36
CA SER A 112 22.21 10.95 6.31
C SER A 112 21.93 10.30 4.95
N ARG A 113 22.77 9.34 4.60
CA ARG A 113 22.59 8.49 3.41
C ARG A 113 21.99 7.15 3.82
N ILE A 114 20.86 6.79 3.20
CA ILE A 114 20.08 5.61 3.52
C ILE A 114 20.06 4.65 2.33
N LEU A 115 20.30 3.38 2.58
CA LEU A 115 20.13 2.29 1.63
C LEU A 115 19.01 1.37 2.12
N ASP A 116 18.03 1.12 1.27
CA ASP A 116 16.94 0.16 1.50
C ASP A 116 17.10 -1.02 0.53
N LEU A 117 17.51 -2.17 1.05
CA LEU A 117 17.63 -3.41 0.29
C LEU A 117 16.31 -4.18 0.27
N CYS A 118 15.96 -4.73 -0.87
CA CYS A 118 14.65 -5.34 -1.12
C CYS A 118 13.52 -4.34 -0.89
N THR A 119 13.65 -3.17 -1.52
CA THR A 119 12.80 -2.00 -1.23
C THR A 119 11.32 -2.19 -1.58
N GLY A 120 11.00 -3.12 -2.49
CA GLY A 120 9.62 -3.43 -2.88
C GLY A 120 8.86 -2.21 -3.37
N SER A 121 7.81 -1.82 -2.66
CA SER A 121 7.01 -0.61 -2.94
C SER A 121 7.72 0.70 -2.62
N GLY A 122 8.91 0.64 -2.00
CA GLY A 122 9.64 1.80 -1.49
C GLY A 122 9.13 2.33 -0.15
N CYS A 123 8.21 1.64 0.52
CA CYS A 123 7.52 2.18 1.68
C CYS A 123 8.46 2.53 2.85
N ILE A 124 9.49 1.74 3.13
CA ILE A 124 10.47 2.02 4.18
C ILE A 124 11.29 3.25 3.81
N LEU A 125 11.95 3.21 2.65
CA LEU A 125 12.82 4.29 2.18
C LEU A 125 12.09 5.63 2.09
N LEU A 126 10.95 5.63 1.41
CA LEU A 126 10.19 6.86 1.17
C LEU A 126 9.61 7.44 2.47
N SER A 127 9.21 6.60 3.42
CA SER A 127 8.80 7.07 4.75
C SER A 127 9.97 7.70 5.52
N LEU A 128 11.15 7.07 5.51
CA LEU A 128 12.35 7.64 6.13
C LEU A 128 12.70 9.01 5.55
N LEU A 129 12.68 9.13 4.22
CA LEU A 129 12.96 10.40 3.53
C LEU A 129 11.89 11.46 3.78
N HIS A 130 10.61 11.04 3.91
CA HIS A 130 9.51 11.96 4.19
C HIS A 130 9.61 12.62 5.57
N TYR A 131 10.00 11.84 6.58
CA TYR A 131 10.05 12.28 7.98
C TYR A 131 11.43 12.76 8.45
N SER A 132 12.39 12.90 7.53
CA SER A 132 13.74 13.37 7.83
C SER A 132 14.08 14.63 7.01
N ASN A 133 15.19 15.30 7.37
CA ASN A 133 15.64 16.49 6.68
C ASN A 133 16.91 16.21 5.88
N ASP A 134 16.94 16.69 4.64
CA ASP A 134 18.11 16.66 3.73
C ASP A 134 18.75 15.26 3.53
N CYS A 135 18.08 14.19 3.94
CA CYS A 135 18.55 12.82 3.75
C CYS A 135 18.48 12.41 2.26
N VAL A 136 19.40 11.56 1.86
CA VAL A 136 19.47 10.98 0.51
C VAL A 136 19.26 9.47 0.62
N GLY A 137 18.45 8.92 -0.28
CA GLY A 137 18.07 7.50 -0.23
C GLY A 137 18.25 6.78 -1.54
N VAL A 138 18.69 5.53 -1.43
CA VAL A 138 18.78 4.57 -2.52
C VAL A 138 18.00 3.32 -2.14
N GLY A 139 17.06 2.90 -3.01
CA GLY A 139 16.37 1.62 -2.92
C GLY A 139 16.92 0.62 -3.92
N SER A 140 17.18 -0.60 -3.49
CA SER A 140 17.60 -1.70 -4.36
C SER A 140 16.60 -2.84 -4.31
N ASP A 141 16.28 -3.40 -5.47
CA ASP A 141 15.44 -4.58 -5.60
C ASP A 141 15.84 -5.39 -6.82
N ILE A 142 15.65 -6.69 -6.77
CA ILE A 142 15.93 -7.58 -7.91
C ILE A 142 14.83 -7.47 -8.98
N SER A 143 13.61 -7.08 -8.60
CA SER A 143 12.45 -6.95 -9.47
C SER A 143 12.34 -5.55 -10.07
N GLN A 144 12.40 -5.47 -11.39
CA GLN A 144 12.13 -4.22 -12.12
C GLN A 144 10.68 -3.76 -11.94
N GLU A 145 9.75 -4.68 -11.82
CA GLU A 145 8.33 -4.42 -11.61
C GLU A 145 8.10 -3.80 -10.24
N ALA A 146 8.77 -4.31 -9.20
CA ALA A 146 8.73 -3.72 -7.86
C ALA A 146 9.31 -2.29 -7.86
N LEU A 147 10.45 -2.09 -8.53
CA LEU A 147 11.05 -0.77 -8.67
C LEU A 147 10.17 0.22 -9.46
N ALA A 148 9.38 -0.25 -10.42
CA ALA A 148 8.41 0.60 -11.10
C ALA A 148 7.33 1.11 -10.12
N VAL A 149 6.87 0.26 -9.21
CA VAL A 149 5.94 0.65 -8.13
C VAL A 149 6.61 1.66 -7.18
N ALA A 150 7.85 1.41 -6.76
CA ALA A 150 8.60 2.30 -5.88
C ALA A 150 8.80 3.70 -6.50
N ARG A 151 9.17 3.78 -7.78
CA ARG A 151 9.28 5.06 -8.52
C ARG A 151 7.95 5.80 -8.59
N LYS A 152 6.86 5.09 -8.91
CA LYS A 152 5.51 5.67 -8.92
C LYS A 152 5.15 6.26 -7.54
N ASN A 153 5.49 5.57 -6.46
CA ASN A 153 5.27 6.06 -5.10
C ASN A 153 6.12 7.29 -4.78
N ALA A 154 7.39 7.29 -5.18
CA ALA A 154 8.28 8.44 -5.02
C ALA A 154 7.74 9.67 -5.74
N ASP A 155 7.32 9.52 -7.00
CA ASP A 155 6.73 10.61 -7.79
C ASP A 155 5.44 11.13 -7.15
N ARG A 156 4.57 10.24 -6.71
CA ARG A 156 3.29 10.59 -6.08
C ARG A 156 3.46 11.35 -4.77
N LEU A 157 4.44 10.96 -3.96
CA LEU A 157 4.76 11.60 -2.69
C LEU A 157 5.65 12.84 -2.83
N GLY A 158 6.17 13.11 -4.05
CA GLY A 158 7.09 14.21 -4.31
C GLY A 158 8.45 14.02 -3.64
N ILE A 159 8.88 12.77 -3.42
CA ILE A 159 10.12 12.42 -2.73
C ILE A 159 11.17 12.00 -3.76
N ARG A 160 12.38 12.55 -3.64
CA ARG A 160 13.52 12.14 -4.48
C ARG A 160 14.24 10.96 -3.84
N ALA A 161 14.37 9.88 -4.61
CA ALA A 161 15.13 8.68 -4.26
C ALA A 161 15.67 8.05 -5.53
N ASP A 162 16.81 7.39 -5.44
CA ASP A 162 17.37 6.60 -6.51
C ASP A 162 16.97 5.13 -6.35
N PHE A 163 16.71 4.44 -7.46
CA PHE A 163 16.29 3.03 -7.46
C PHE A 163 17.18 2.23 -8.40
N LEU A 164 17.82 1.19 -7.86
CA LEU A 164 18.76 0.31 -8.54
C LEU A 164 18.20 -1.10 -8.66
N CYS A 165 18.27 -1.68 -9.86
CA CYS A 165 17.91 -3.07 -10.07
C CYS A 165 19.15 -3.94 -9.96
N GLY A 166 19.16 -4.87 -9.02
CA GLY A 166 20.24 -5.80 -8.79
C GLY A 166 20.00 -6.66 -7.57
N ASP A 167 20.80 -7.72 -7.44
CA ASP A 167 20.75 -8.60 -6.29
C ASP A 167 21.52 -7.98 -5.11
N LEU A 168 20.79 -7.63 -4.06
CA LEU A 168 21.32 -7.02 -2.83
C LEU A 168 22.28 -5.85 -3.14
N PHE A 169 23.58 -6.05 -2.90
CA PHE A 169 24.62 -5.03 -3.04
C PHE A 169 25.26 -4.95 -4.45
N GLU A 170 24.82 -5.79 -5.39
CA GLU A 170 25.50 -5.95 -6.70
C GLU A 170 25.74 -4.63 -7.44
N ARG A 171 24.79 -3.70 -7.35
CA ARG A 171 24.87 -2.39 -8.02
C ARG A 171 24.94 -1.21 -7.07
N VAL A 172 25.15 -1.50 -5.81
CA VAL A 172 25.22 -0.48 -4.76
C VAL A 172 26.67 0.02 -4.64
N GLU A 173 26.84 1.33 -4.78
CA GLU A 173 28.14 1.98 -4.65
C GLU A 173 28.17 3.01 -3.52
N GLY A 174 29.34 3.25 -2.97
CA GLY A 174 29.56 4.26 -1.96
C GLY A 174 29.36 3.76 -0.52
N ARG A 175 29.14 4.69 0.38
CA ARG A 175 28.92 4.43 1.81
C ARG A 175 27.58 5.01 2.24
N TYR A 176 26.96 4.34 3.19
CA TYR A 176 25.66 4.71 3.76
C TYR A 176 25.77 4.78 5.28
N ASP A 177 25.01 5.70 5.87
CA ASP A 177 24.94 5.83 7.32
C ASP A 177 23.96 4.79 7.89
N PHE A 178 22.92 4.45 7.11
CA PHE A 178 21.94 3.43 7.45
C PHE A 178 21.73 2.47 6.28
N ILE A 179 21.67 1.19 6.60
CA ILE A 179 21.24 0.12 5.68
C ILE A 179 20.07 -0.57 6.33
N VAL A 180 18.93 -0.53 5.67
CA VAL A 180 17.68 -1.15 6.13
C VAL A 180 17.25 -2.23 5.14
N SER A 181 16.52 -3.21 5.62
CA SER A 181 15.95 -4.24 4.75
C SER A 181 14.80 -4.97 5.42
N ASN A 182 13.78 -5.28 4.64
CA ASN A 182 12.76 -6.25 4.98
C ASN A 182 12.71 -7.31 3.87
N PRO A 183 13.69 -8.21 3.81
CA PRO A 183 13.83 -9.18 2.73
C PRO A 183 12.74 -10.25 2.77
N PRO A 184 12.43 -10.93 1.65
CA PRO A 184 11.59 -12.12 1.66
C PRO A 184 12.22 -13.24 2.49
N TYR A 185 11.38 -14.08 3.08
CA TYR A 185 11.80 -15.24 3.89
C TYR A 185 12.24 -16.41 3.02
#